data_5eb830b8b78cba742d12ba05b6621b6e
#
_entry.id   5eb830b8b78cba742d12ba05b6621b6e
#
_cell.length_a   1.000
_cell.length_b   1.000
_cell.length_c   1.000
_cell.angle_alpha   90.00
_cell.angle_beta   90.00
_cell.angle_gamma   90.00
#
_symmetry.space_group_name_H-M   'P 1'
#
loop_
_entity.id
_entity.type
_entity.pdbx_description
1 polymer ?
#
loop_
_entity_poly.entity_id
_entity_poly.type
_entity_poly.pdbx_seq_one_letter_code
_entity_poly.pdbx_strand_id
1 'polypeptide(L)'
;LNNDPTDGAGEHAAIVELLEHPRVLRMATPRSEGGAETAQAYAAKGLARRGAPAHVTGDFGPRAGAMRLDYVLPSTGFELRGSGVFWPPSSDPAAAIADGSDHHLVWVDLML
;
A
#
# COMPACT_ATOMS: atom_id res chain seq x y z
N LEU A 1 10.09 -1.54 -6.51
CA LEU A 1 9.02 -1.38 -7.49
C LEU A 1 8.21 -0.14 -7.15
N ASN A 2 8.31 0.87 -7.92
CA ASN A 2 7.62 2.13 -7.67
C ASN A 2 6.41 2.26 -8.61
N ASN A 3 5.52 1.26 -8.58
CA ASN A 3 4.42 1.14 -9.51
C ASN A 3 3.17 0.58 -8.81
N ASP A 4 2.05 1.27 -8.99
CA ASP A 4 0.73 0.85 -8.50
C ASP A 4 0.07 -0.10 -9.53
N PRO A 5 -0.63 -1.16 -9.12
CA PRO A 5 -1.25 -2.10 -10.05
C PRO A 5 -2.37 -1.51 -10.90
N THR A 6 -3.00 -0.42 -10.47
CA THR A 6 -4.19 0.15 -11.12
C THR A 6 -4.12 1.65 -11.38
N ASP A 7 -3.33 2.39 -10.62
CA ASP A 7 -3.34 3.85 -10.60
C ASP A 7 -1.98 4.45 -11.00
N GLY A 8 -1.98 5.73 -11.34
CA GLY A 8 -0.79 6.45 -11.77
C GLY A 8 -0.51 6.33 -13.26
N ALA A 9 0.55 7.03 -13.70
CA ALA A 9 1.01 7.01 -15.08
C ALA A 9 1.87 5.77 -15.37
N GLY A 10 1.94 5.39 -16.63
CA GLY A 10 2.77 4.29 -17.09
C GLY A 10 2.03 2.96 -17.20
N GLU A 11 2.80 1.91 -17.45
CA GLU A 11 2.28 0.56 -17.61
C GLU A 11 2.25 -0.19 -16.29
N HIS A 12 1.19 -0.98 -16.08
CA HIS A 12 0.97 -1.73 -14.85
C HIS A 12 1.22 -3.25 -15.02
N ALA A 13 1.44 -3.71 -16.26
CA ALA A 13 1.52 -5.13 -16.55
C ALA A 13 2.60 -5.86 -15.76
N ALA A 14 3.78 -5.27 -15.58
CA ALA A 14 4.89 -5.92 -14.88
C ALA A 14 4.60 -6.15 -13.40
N ILE A 15 4.03 -5.17 -12.70
CA ILE A 15 3.68 -5.34 -11.28
C ILE A 15 2.52 -6.32 -11.11
N VAL A 16 1.52 -6.28 -11.98
CA VAL A 16 0.41 -7.24 -11.95
C VAL A 16 0.91 -8.66 -12.20
N GLU A 17 1.78 -8.86 -13.18
CA GLU A 17 2.39 -10.16 -13.46
C GLU A 17 3.19 -10.69 -12.25
N LEU A 18 3.94 -9.82 -11.58
CA LEU A 18 4.68 -10.20 -10.38
C LEU A 18 3.75 -10.57 -9.22
N LEU A 19 2.71 -9.79 -8.97
CA LEU A 19 1.73 -10.07 -7.91
C LEU A 19 0.97 -11.38 -8.15
N GLU A 20 0.77 -11.76 -9.41
CA GLU A 20 0.07 -12.99 -9.81
C GLU A 20 1.00 -14.18 -10.03
N HIS A 21 2.31 -14.00 -9.89
CA HIS A 21 3.30 -15.04 -10.14
C HIS A 21 3.05 -16.26 -9.22
N PRO A 22 3.09 -17.50 -9.75
CA PRO A 22 2.76 -18.71 -8.96
C PRO A 22 3.67 -18.97 -7.77
N ARG A 23 4.87 -18.40 -7.75
CA ARG A 23 5.79 -18.51 -6.60
C ARG A 23 5.62 -17.42 -5.56
N VAL A 24 4.79 -16.43 -5.82
CA VAL A 24 4.43 -15.39 -4.83
C VAL A 24 3.24 -15.86 -4.03
N LEU A 25 3.36 -15.80 -2.71
CA LEU A 25 2.32 -16.20 -1.77
C LEU A 25 1.06 -15.37 -2.00
N ARG A 26 -0.08 -16.04 -2.23
CA ARG A 26 -1.38 -15.38 -2.28
C ARG A 26 -1.79 -14.97 -0.87
N MET A 27 -2.01 -13.68 -0.68
CA MET A 27 -2.41 -13.13 0.61
C MET A 27 -3.28 -11.91 0.41
N ALA A 28 -4.05 -11.57 1.45
CA ALA A 28 -4.76 -10.29 1.47
C ALA A 28 -3.75 -9.13 1.37
N THR A 29 -4.08 -8.12 0.60
CA THR A 29 -3.23 -6.93 0.46
C THR A 29 -3.05 -6.25 1.82
N PRO A 30 -1.81 -5.96 2.23
CA PRO A 30 -1.55 -5.19 3.45
C PRO A 30 -2.31 -3.87 3.45
N ARG A 31 -2.81 -3.45 4.61
CA ARG A 31 -3.71 -2.31 4.73
C ARG A 31 -3.41 -1.46 5.95
N SER A 32 -3.94 -0.23 5.96
CA SER A 32 -3.84 0.68 7.10
C SER A 32 -5.06 1.60 7.20
N GLU A 33 -5.33 2.09 8.40
CA GLU A 33 -6.36 3.10 8.64
C GLU A 33 -5.91 4.48 8.15
N GLY A 34 -4.65 4.84 8.37
CA GLY A 34 -4.09 6.12 7.92
C GLY A 34 -4.04 6.25 6.41
N GLY A 35 -3.72 5.17 5.71
CA GLY A 35 -3.79 5.13 4.25
C GLY A 35 -5.20 5.35 3.73
N ALA A 36 -6.18 4.66 4.31
CA ALA A 36 -7.58 4.84 3.96
C ALA A 36 -8.06 6.28 4.18
N GLU A 37 -7.73 6.86 5.34
CA GLU A 37 -8.05 8.25 5.68
C GLU A 37 -7.47 9.23 4.64
N THR A 38 -6.18 9.08 4.31
CA THR A 38 -5.49 9.94 3.36
C THR A 38 -6.07 9.81 1.94
N ALA A 39 -6.28 8.60 1.46
CA ALA A 39 -6.85 8.37 0.13
C ALA A 39 -8.28 8.91 0.02
N GLN A 40 -9.09 8.76 1.06
CA GLN A 40 -10.44 9.31 1.11
C GLN A 40 -10.45 10.83 1.14
N ALA A 41 -9.49 11.46 1.82
CA ALA A 41 -9.35 12.92 1.81
C ALA A 41 -9.02 13.45 0.41
N TYR A 42 -8.16 12.78 -0.33
CA TYR A 42 -7.89 13.12 -1.73
C TYR A 42 -9.12 12.91 -2.62
N ALA A 43 -9.85 11.81 -2.44
CA ALA A 43 -11.06 11.55 -3.19
C ALA A 43 -12.13 12.64 -2.98
N ALA A 44 -12.28 13.15 -1.77
CA ALA A 44 -13.18 14.26 -1.45
C ALA A 44 -12.80 15.56 -2.15
N LYS A 45 -11.53 15.70 -2.55
CA LYS A 45 -11.02 16.84 -3.32
C LYS A 45 -11.01 16.61 -4.84
N GLY A 46 -11.62 15.52 -5.31
CA GLY A 46 -11.71 15.18 -6.72
C GLY A 46 -10.60 14.28 -7.26
N LEU A 47 -9.70 13.79 -6.41
CA LEU A 47 -8.62 12.87 -6.79
C LEU A 47 -8.92 11.45 -6.27
N ALA A 48 -9.95 10.84 -6.84
CA ALA A 48 -10.29 9.44 -6.56
C ALA A 48 -9.39 8.49 -7.35
N ARG A 49 -9.02 7.36 -6.74
CA ARG A 49 -8.22 6.31 -7.35
C ARG A 49 -9.05 5.04 -7.51
N ARG A 50 -8.61 4.14 -8.41
CA ARG A 50 -9.25 2.84 -8.66
C ARG A 50 -8.91 1.83 -7.56
N GLY A 51 -7.70 1.91 -7.02
CA GLY A 51 -7.26 1.05 -5.93
C GLY A 51 -8.02 1.30 -4.65
N ALA A 52 -8.07 0.29 -3.77
CA ALA A 52 -8.73 0.40 -2.48
C ALA A 52 -8.00 1.42 -1.58
N PRO A 53 -8.72 2.36 -0.94
CA PRO A 53 -8.11 3.37 -0.09
C PRO A 53 -7.20 2.81 1.01
N ALA A 54 -7.58 1.70 1.63
CA ALA A 54 -6.80 1.09 2.70
C ALA A 54 -5.48 0.45 2.23
N HIS A 55 -5.28 0.24 0.94
CA HIS A 55 -4.11 -0.44 0.38
C HIS A 55 -2.97 0.50 -0.03
N VAL A 56 -3.19 1.81 -0.01
CA VAL A 56 -2.14 2.77 -0.37
C VAL A 56 -0.96 2.69 0.60
N THR A 57 0.24 2.92 0.10
CA THR A 57 1.48 2.83 0.87
C THR A 57 2.24 4.14 0.93
N GLY A 58 1.80 5.15 0.21
CA GLY A 58 2.47 6.45 0.21
C GLY A 58 1.54 7.59 -0.15
N ASP A 59 1.95 8.79 0.27
CA ASP A 59 1.30 10.07 0.00
C ASP A 59 2.26 10.93 -0.83
N PHE A 60 1.89 11.18 -2.08
CA PHE A 60 2.75 11.84 -3.06
C PHE A 60 2.26 13.24 -3.41
N GLY A 61 1.47 13.84 -2.54
CA GLY A 61 1.01 15.21 -2.64
C GLY A 61 -0.25 15.41 -3.48
N PRO A 62 -0.69 16.66 -3.64
CA PRO A 62 -2.01 16.97 -4.18
C PRO A 62 -2.18 16.67 -5.68
N ARG A 63 -1.10 16.45 -6.41
CA ARG A 63 -1.16 16.08 -7.83
C ARG A 63 -1.28 14.58 -8.04
N ALA A 64 -0.46 13.81 -7.31
CA ALA A 64 -0.39 12.36 -7.45
C ALA A 64 -1.32 11.64 -6.47
N GLY A 65 -1.57 12.22 -5.29
CA GLY A 65 -2.39 11.60 -4.26
C GLY A 65 -1.71 10.41 -3.58
N ALA A 66 -2.51 9.52 -3.05
CA ALA A 66 -2.03 8.31 -2.40
C ALA A 66 -2.12 7.12 -3.35
N MET A 67 -1.07 6.28 -3.36
CA MET A 67 -0.99 5.09 -4.22
C MET A 67 -0.30 3.94 -3.50
N ARG A 68 -0.45 2.73 -4.04
CA ARG A 68 0.25 1.53 -3.58
C ARG A 68 1.52 1.33 -4.39
N LEU A 69 2.68 1.69 -3.84
CA LEU A 69 3.97 1.59 -4.51
C LEU A 69 4.97 0.67 -3.80
N ASP A 70 4.66 0.23 -2.59
CA ASP A 70 5.57 -0.53 -1.74
C ASP A 70 5.01 -1.92 -1.47
N TYR A 71 5.87 -2.93 -1.53
CA TYR A 71 5.47 -4.33 -1.51
C TYR A 71 6.41 -5.17 -0.67
N VAL A 72 5.85 -6.15 0.04
CA VAL A 72 6.58 -7.31 0.54
C VAL A 72 5.90 -8.54 -0.07
N LEU A 73 6.64 -9.32 -0.83
CA LEU A 73 6.12 -10.43 -1.62
C LEU A 73 6.79 -11.75 -1.19
N PRO A 74 6.26 -12.40 -0.14
CA PRO A 74 6.81 -13.68 0.29
C PRO A 74 6.62 -14.76 -0.77
N SER A 75 7.53 -15.74 -0.78
CA SER A 75 7.36 -16.93 -1.60
C SER A 75 6.33 -17.89 -0.99
N THR A 76 5.82 -18.79 -1.83
CA THR A 76 4.82 -19.78 -1.45
C THR A 76 5.26 -20.78 -0.37
N GLY A 77 6.56 -20.81 -0.02
CA GLY A 77 7.06 -21.68 1.04
C GLY A 77 6.82 -21.18 2.45
N PHE A 78 6.30 -19.97 2.62
CA PHE A 78 6.00 -19.39 3.93
C PHE A 78 4.53 -19.45 4.27
N GLU A 79 4.24 -19.53 5.58
CA GLU A 79 2.90 -19.33 6.12
C GLU A 79 2.75 -17.88 6.61
N LEU A 80 1.74 -17.18 6.14
CA LEU A 80 1.45 -15.81 6.57
C LEU A 80 0.77 -15.83 7.94
N ARG A 81 1.31 -15.06 8.88
CA ARG A 81 0.73 -14.86 10.23
C ARG A 81 0.06 -13.50 10.37
N GLY A 82 0.52 -12.51 9.64
CA GLY A 82 -0.04 -11.17 9.64
C GLY A 82 0.62 -10.28 8.61
N SER A 83 -0.02 -9.17 8.31
CA SER A 83 0.52 -8.15 7.41
C SER A 83 -0.11 -6.79 7.70
N GLY A 84 0.51 -5.74 7.23
CA GLY A 84 -0.04 -4.40 7.33
C GLY A 84 0.84 -3.35 6.69
N VAL A 85 0.34 -2.13 6.70
CA VAL A 85 1.09 -0.92 6.41
C VAL A 85 1.16 -0.11 7.71
N PHE A 86 2.35 0.27 8.14
CA PHE A 86 2.50 1.15 9.31
C PHE A 86 2.14 2.58 8.93
N TRP A 87 0.88 2.87 9.04
CA TRP A 87 0.29 4.19 8.75
C TRP A 87 -0.90 4.41 9.68
N PRO A 88 -0.63 4.85 10.92
CA PRO A 88 -1.70 5.14 11.88
C PRO A 88 -2.60 6.28 11.39
N PRO A 89 -3.87 6.31 11.78
CA PRO A 89 -4.74 7.43 11.48
C PRO A 89 -4.26 8.71 12.18
N SER A 90 -4.68 9.87 11.68
CA SER A 90 -4.24 11.17 12.18
C SER A 90 -4.54 11.40 13.66
N SER A 91 -5.54 10.69 14.21
CA SER A 91 -5.90 10.73 15.64
C SER A 91 -4.93 9.97 16.56
N ASP A 92 -4.05 9.12 15.98
CA ASP A 92 -3.05 8.36 16.74
C ASP A 92 -1.77 9.19 16.90
N PRO A 93 -1.19 9.31 18.12
CA PRO A 93 0.08 9.99 18.32
C PRO A 93 1.24 9.43 17.47
N ALA A 94 1.20 8.14 17.11
CA ALA A 94 2.19 7.51 16.27
C ALA A 94 2.14 8.00 14.80
N ALA A 95 1.10 8.71 14.38
CA ALA A 95 1.01 9.30 13.03
C ALA A 95 2.20 10.21 12.73
N ALA A 96 2.70 10.95 13.70
CA ALA A 96 3.86 11.83 13.53
C ALA A 96 5.13 11.06 13.14
N ILE A 97 5.26 9.81 13.56
CA ILE A 97 6.40 8.95 13.17
C ILE A 97 6.25 8.52 11.72
N ALA A 98 5.05 8.10 11.33
CA ALA A 98 4.75 7.69 9.96
C ALA A 98 4.93 8.84 8.96
N ASP A 99 4.59 10.06 9.34
CA ASP A 99 4.70 11.27 8.50
C ASP A 99 6.14 11.71 8.21
N GLY A 100 7.14 11.05 8.77
CA GLY A 100 8.54 11.31 8.48
C GLY A 100 8.99 10.94 7.06
N SER A 101 8.16 10.23 6.30
CA SER A 101 8.41 9.85 4.91
C SER A 101 7.10 9.88 4.12
N ASP A 102 7.20 10.08 2.81
CA ASP A 102 6.08 9.93 1.88
C ASP A 102 5.77 8.45 1.55
N HIS A 103 6.70 7.55 1.84
CA HIS A 103 6.48 6.10 1.82
C HIS A 103 6.27 5.57 3.24
N HIS A 104 5.40 4.60 3.38
CA HIS A 104 5.08 3.96 4.67
C HIS A 104 5.51 2.50 4.68
N LEU A 105 5.91 2.01 5.86
CA LEU A 105 6.43 0.66 6.04
C LEU A 105 5.36 -0.39 5.76
N VAL A 106 5.60 -1.24 4.77
CA VAL A 106 4.82 -2.46 4.55
C VAL A 106 5.51 -3.60 5.31
N TRP A 107 4.73 -4.38 6.04
CA TRP A 107 5.26 -5.50 6.81
C TRP A 107 4.44 -6.77 6.62
N VAL A 108 5.11 -7.90 6.74
CA VAL A 108 4.49 -9.23 6.84
C VAL A 108 5.13 -10.01 7.98
N ASP A 109 4.35 -10.81 8.66
CA ASP A 109 4.79 -11.75 9.69
C ASP A 109 4.65 -13.16 9.14
N LEU A 110 5.75 -13.89 9.11
CA LEU A 110 5.86 -15.18 8.42
C LEU A 110 6.35 -16.26 9.35
N MET A 111 5.87 -17.47 9.10
CA MET A 111 6.40 -18.70 9.69
C MET A 111 6.90 -19.63 8.58
N LEU A 112 8.04 -20.28 8.81
CA LEU A 112 8.57 -21.33 7.94
C LEU A 112 7.75 -22.61 8.02
#